data_ddf7bcfc3b8e7639c35a1a7e9f28bc7b
#
_entry.id   ddf7bcfc3b8e7639c35a1a7e9f28bc7b
#
_cell.length_a   1.000
_cell.length_b   1.000
_cell.length_c   1.000
_cell.angle_alpha   90.00
_cell.angle_beta   90.00
_cell.angle_gamma   90.00
#
_symmetry.space_group_name_H-M   'P 1'
#
loop_
_entity.id
_entity.type
_entity.pdbx_description
1 polymer ?
#
loop_
_entity_poly.entity_id
_entity_poly.type
_entity_poly.pdbx_seq_one_letter_code
_entity_poly.pdbx_strand_id
1 'polypeptide(L)'
;MCRSGLLETVAANRCLLFTLAVALVVRLVLAVVIQHRVDQPPSRLCLIAGDAEGYWELAQHLVAMEDFAIYEPPRYVLRVPGFPVVLAMSQALFGSNVFATRCLLACIGTAACGLTYWLGRELVDETTGLIAAVYTALSPTMALFSVLILSETLFAFTLLLSLITMVRLVWPNGTNATGRVMGRALVAGGLIGLATLVRPTWLYVGVLIAAVMIVLGAGTRRFKILCLACMLLGVGLSMAPWAVRNSLVTGHLVFTTLWAGPSLYDGLNPQATGDSDMRFVETDRLFEQLSEYEVDREYSRRAWRFAAENPGRVLWLAWKKQQRYWSLVPNADQFRDVRLQVVVFLAVLPLLGFAIYGAWLSQHKPLTLVATTGALLLFAGLHLLFVGSLRYRLPAEYPLSVLAAVGVRQLFLRLKRAA
;
A
#
# COMPACT_ATOMS: atom_id res chain seq x y z
N MET A 1 -22.59 -35.90 -5.51
CA MET A 1 -21.70 -34.89 -4.88
C MET A 1 -20.89 -34.05 -5.87
N CYS A 2 -20.42 -34.52 -7.03
CA CYS A 2 -19.65 -33.69 -7.99
C CYS A 2 -20.42 -32.55 -8.71
N ARG A 3 -21.73 -32.70 -8.99
CA ARG A 3 -22.50 -31.68 -9.74
C ARG A 3 -22.86 -30.45 -8.91
N SER A 4 -23.09 -30.55 -7.60
CA SER A 4 -23.39 -29.39 -6.74
C SER A 4 -22.19 -28.48 -6.57
N GLY A 5 -20.99 -29.02 -6.39
CA GLY A 5 -19.77 -28.22 -6.26
C GLY A 5 -19.39 -27.46 -7.52
N LEU A 6 -19.65 -28.04 -8.71
CA LEU A 6 -19.37 -27.38 -9.99
C LEU A 6 -20.33 -26.19 -10.23
N LEU A 7 -21.60 -26.34 -9.87
CA LEU A 7 -22.60 -25.27 -9.99
C LEU A 7 -22.32 -24.13 -8.99
N GLU A 8 -21.91 -24.45 -7.78
CA GLU A 8 -21.50 -23.42 -6.78
C GLU A 8 -20.27 -22.63 -7.24
N THR A 9 -19.25 -23.31 -7.76
CA THR A 9 -18.04 -22.64 -8.29
C THR A 9 -18.36 -21.76 -9.51
N VAL A 10 -19.23 -22.20 -10.41
CA VAL A 10 -19.67 -21.38 -11.56
C VAL A 10 -20.47 -20.16 -11.12
N ALA A 11 -21.35 -20.32 -10.12
CA ALA A 11 -22.11 -19.20 -9.55
C ALA A 11 -21.20 -18.18 -8.88
N ALA A 12 -20.23 -18.61 -8.08
CA ALA A 12 -19.28 -17.72 -7.42
C ALA A 12 -18.39 -16.98 -8.41
N ASN A 13 -17.93 -17.63 -9.48
CA ASN A 13 -17.18 -16.97 -10.54
C ASN A 13 -18.01 -15.89 -11.27
N ARG A 14 -19.30 -16.14 -11.53
CA ARG A 14 -20.21 -15.13 -12.11
C ARG A 14 -20.41 -13.95 -11.16
N CYS A 15 -20.60 -14.19 -9.87
CA CYS A 15 -20.71 -13.13 -8.86
C CYS A 15 -19.42 -12.30 -8.76
N LEU A 16 -18.24 -12.93 -8.80
CA LEU A 16 -16.97 -12.22 -8.84
C LEU A 16 -16.83 -11.36 -10.09
N LEU A 17 -17.09 -11.90 -11.28
CA LEU A 17 -17.03 -11.13 -12.53
C LEU A 17 -17.98 -9.93 -12.51
N PHE A 18 -19.20 -10.11 -12.02
CA PHE A 18 -20.15 -9.01 -11.83
C PHE A 18 -19.61 -7.96 -10.86
N THR A 19 -19.06 -8.38 -9.71
CA THR A 19 -18.46 -7.47 -8.73
C THR A 19 -17.29 -6.68 -9.33
N LEU A 20 -16.43 -7.32 -10.11
CA LEU A 20 -15.31 -6.65 -10.79
C LEU A 20 -15.79 -5.69 -11.89
N ALA A 21 -16.84 -6.05 -12.62
CA ALA A 21 -17.45 -5.15 -13.60
C ALA A 21 -18.02 -3.89 -12.92
N VAL A 22 -18.75 -4.05 -11.82
CA VAL A 22 -19.25 -2.91 -11.00
C VAL A 22 -18.08 -2.09 -10.47
N ALA A 23 -17.02 -2.74 -9.94
CA ALA A 23 -15.82 -2.06 -9.45
C ALA A 23 -15.18 -1.20 -10.54
N LEU A 24 -15.07 -1.72 -11.76
CA LEU A 24 -14.49 -0.97 -12.89
C LEU A 24 -15.39 0.20 -13.30
N VAL A 25 -16.70 -0.01 -13.43
CA VAL A 25 -17.64 1.06 -13.80
C VAL A 25 -17.59 2.20 -12.78
N VAL A 26 -17.64 1.91 -11.48
CA VAL A 26 -17.55 2.92 -10.41
C VAL A 26 -16.26 3.73 -10.56
N ARG A 27 -15.12 3.08 -10.79
CA ARG A 27 -13.82 3.75 -10.95
C ARG A 27 -13.72 4.57 -12.23
N LEU A 28 -14.26 4.08 -13.35
CA LEU A 28 -14.28 4.84 -14.60
C LEU A 28 -15.18 6.08 -14.49
N VAL A 29 -16.33 5.96 -13.82
CA VAL A 29 -17.20 7.13 -13.54
C VAL A 29 -16.43 8.14 -12.67
N LEU A 30 -15.74 7.70 -11.62
CA LEU A 30 -14.90 8.58 -10.81
C LEU A 30 -13.73 9.19 -11.61
N ALA A 31 -13.12 8.45 -12.55
CA ALA A 31 -12.08 8.99 -13.42
C ALA A 31 -12.61 10.15 -14.27
N VAL A 32 -13.82 10.02 -14.84
CA VAL A 32 -14.48 11.11 -15.59
C VAL A 32 -14.78 12.31 -14.68
N VAL A 33 -15.35 12.06 -13.49
CA VAL A 33 -15.67 13.14 -12.52
C VAL A 33 -14.42 13.88 -12.08
N ILE A 34 -13.34 13.18 -11.77
CA ILE A 34 -12.08 13.79 -11.34
C ILE A 34 -11.43 14.54 -12.51
N GLN A 35 -11.44 13.97 -13.73
CA GLN A 35 -10.92 14.67 -14.91
C GLN A 35 -11.67 15.97 -15.14
N HIS A 36 -13.00 15.92 -15.17
CA HIS A 36 -13.81 17.14 -15.32
C HIS A 36 -13.50 18.17 -14.23
N ARG A 37 -13.26 17.76 -12.99
CA ARG A 37 -12.95 18.67 -11.89
C ARG A 37 -11.56 19.32 -12.01
N VAL A 38 -10.56 18.62 -12.51
CA VAL A 38 -9.21 19.19 -12.69
C VAL A 38 -9.11 20.06 -13.94
N ASP A 39 -9.98 19.84 -14.93
CA ASP A 39 -10.05 20.64 -16.14
C ASP A 39 -10.74 22.00 -15.92
N GLN A 40 -11.52 22.18 -14.81
CA GLN A 40 -12.14 23.46 -14.46
C GLN A 40 -11.10 24.53 -14.13
N PRO A 41 -11.32 25.80 -14.52
CA PRO A 41 -10.41 26.90 -14.20
C PRO A 41 -10.27 27.13 -12.67
N PRO A 42 -9.06 27.37 -12.14
CA PRO A 42 -7.78 27.22 -12.83
C PRO A 42 -7.47 25.72 -13.06
N SER A 43 -7.25 25.35 -14.33
CA SER A 43 -6.94 23.97 -14.69
C SER A 43 -5.64 23.51 -14.05
N ARG A 44 -5.60 22.23 -13.64
CA ARG A 44 -4.44 21.61 -12.97
C ARG A 44 -4.25 20.17 -13.45
N LEU A 45 -3.03 19.69 -13.40
CA LEU A 45 -2.71 18.34 -13.81
C LEU A 45 -3.37 17.29 -12.87
N CYS A 46 -3.30 17.54 -11.57
CA CYS A 46 -3.73 16.61 -10.55
C CYS A 46 -4.64 17.24 -9.50
N LEU A 47 -5.49 16.45 -8.86
CA LEU A 47 -6.34 16.89 -7.75
C LEU A 47 -5.51 17.21 -6.50
N ILE A 48 -4.45 16.44 -6.26
CA ILE A 48 -3.50 16.59 -5.15
C ILE A 48 -2.16 16.93 -5.76
N ALA A 49 -1.70 18.17 -5.56
CA ALA A 49 -0.41 18.65 -6.01
C ALA A 49 0.78 18.00 -5.25
N GLY A 50 1.97 18.23 -5.70
CA GLY A 50 3.22 17.77 -5.09
C GLY A 50 3.57 16.34 -5.47
N ASP A 51 3.16 15.34 -4.72
CA ASP A 51 3.50 13.93 -5.00
C ASP A 51 3.10 13.50 -6.41
N ALA A 52 1.89 13.86 -6.84
CA ALA A 52 1.36 13.45 -8.14
C ALA A 52 2.12 14.09 -9.31
N GLU A 53 2.47 15.36 -9.18
CA GLU A 53 3.24 16.10 -10.19
C GLU A 53 4.65 15.53 -10.31
N GLY A 54 5.34 15.30 -9.19
CA GLY A 54 6.67 14.71 -9.22
C GLY A 54 6.71 13.28 -9.78
N TYR A 55 5.68 12.47 -9.54
CA TYR A 55 5.57 11.16 -10.19
C TYR A 55 5.34 11.27 -11.70
N TRP A 56 4.53 12.25 -12.12
CA TRP A 56 4.22 12.48 -13.52
C TRP A 56 5.46 12.96 -14.29
N GLU A 57 6.21 13.90 -13.72
CA GLU A 57 7.46 14.44 -14.27
C GLU A 57 8.52 13.35 -14.41
N LEU A 58 8.75 12.52 -13.36
CA LEU A 58 9.65 11.37 -13.45
C LEU A 58 9.24 10.38 -14.57
N ALA A 59 7.95 10.21 -14.81
CA ALA A 59 7.47 9.38 -15.90
C ALA A 59 7.76 9.99 -17.27
N GLN A 60 7.65 11.32 -17.41
CA GLN A 60 8.02 12.03 -18.64
C GLN A 60 9.51 11.90 -18.94
N HIS A 61 10.38 12.06 -17.93
CA HIS A 61 11.83 11.86 -18.08
C HIS A 61 12.16 10.42 -18.51
N LEU A 62 11.47 9.41 -17.94
CA LEU A 62 11.66 8.03 -18.39
C LEU A 62 11.27 7.80 -19.85
N VAL A 63 10.18 8.42 -20.33
CA VAL A 63 9.75 8.32 -21.74
C VAL A 63 10.71 9.04 -22.65
N ALA A 64 11.24 10.21 -22.23
CA ALA A 64 12.20 11.01 -22.96
C ALA A 64 13.63 10.42 -22.92
N MET A 65 13.88 9.33 -22.20
CA MET A 65 15.21 8.76 -21.94
C MET A 65 16.16 9.76 -21.24
N GLU A 66 15.61 10.63 -20.43
CA GLU A 66 16.32 11.59 -19.61
C GLU A 66 16.66 11.00 -18.22
N ASP A 67 17.40 11.77 -17.43
CA ASP A 67 17.74 11.37 -16.07
C ASP A 67 16.51 11.19 -15.19
N PHE A 68 16.49 10.14 -14.37
CA PHE A 68 15.47 9.93 -13.35
C PHE A 68 15.71 10.87 -12.16
N ALA A 69 15.42 12.16 -12.36
CA ALA A 69 15.61 13.25 -11.40
C ALA A 69 14.52 14.31 -11.54
N ILE A 70 14.19 14.98 -10.45
CA ILE A 70 13.25 16.12 -10.40
C ILE A 70 13.78 17.21 -9.49
N TYR A 71 13.25 18.43 -9.65
CA TYR A 71 13.62 19.66 -8.94
C TYR A 71 14.99 20.25 -9.33
N GLU A 72 15.22 21.46 -8.85
CA GLU A 72 16.49 22.16 -8.92
C GLU A 72 16.94 22.54 -7.50
N PRO A 73 18.10 22.08 -7.03
CA PRO A 73 19.02 21.13 -7.66
C PRO A 73 18.42 19.73 -7.86
N PRO A 74 18.88 18.95 -8.88
CA PRO A 74 18.27 17.69 -9.24
C PRO A 74 18.38 16.63 -8.14
N ARG A 75 17.26 15.95 -7.87
CA ARG A 75 17.16 14.87 -6.87
C ARG A 75 16.95 13.54 -7.57
N TYR A 76 17.99 12.72 -7.58
CA TYR A 76 18.05 11.47 -8.35
C TYR A 76 17.47 10.27 -7.61
N VAL A 77 17.40 10.31 -6.27
CA VAL A 77 16.99 9.17 -5.43
C VAL A 77 15.85 9.55 -4.48
N LEU A 78 15.09 10.58 -4.85
CA LEU A 78 13.93 11.06 -4.10
C LEU A 78 12.79 10.02 -4.04
N ARG A 79 12.52 9.35 -5.16
CA ARG A 79 11.40 8.40 -5.32
C ARG A 79 11.91 7.03 -5.80
N VAL A 80 11.20 5.97 -5.40
CA VAL A 80 11.38 4.63 -5.99
C VAL A 80 10.71 4.54 -7.37
N PRO A 81 11.19 3.70 -8.29
CA PRO A 81 10.82 3.74 -9.70
C PRO A 81 9.47 3.08 -10.03
N GLY A 82 8.90 2.23 -9.15
CA GLY A 82 7.79 1.36 -9.51
C GLY A 82 6.55 2.10 -10.00
N PHE A 83 6.14 3.19 -9.33
CA PHE A 83 4.99 3.96 -9.79
C PHE A 83 5.31 4.84 -11.01
N PRO A 84 6.42 5.61 -11.06
CA PRO A 84 6.84 6.31 -12.27
C PRO A 84 6.94 5.42 -13.51
N VAL A 85 7.43 4.19 -13.40
CA VAL A 85 7.51 3.24 -14.52
C VAL A 85 6.12 2.90 -15.06
N VAL A 86 5.13 2.65 -14.19
CA VAL A 86 3.74 2.38 -14.63
C VAL A 86 3.13 3.61 -15.32
N LEU A 87 3.42 4.81 -14.82
CA LEU A 87 2.99 6.05 -15.47
C LEU A 87 3.69 6.25 -16.82
N ALA A 88 5.00 5.98 -16.91
CA ALA A 88 5.76 6.05 -18.15
C ALA A 88 5.23 5.06 -19.21
N MET A 89 4.88 3.83 -18.80
CA MET A 89 4.22 2.88 -19.70
C MET A 89 2.89 3.43 -20.23
N SER A 90 2.09 4.08 -19.37
CA SER A 90 0.85 4.74 -19.80
C SER A 90 1.12 5.86 -20.78
N GLN A 91 2.12 6.71 -20.51
CA GLN A 91 2.49 7.83 -21.39
C GLN A 91 3.07 7.35 -22.73
N ALA A 92 3.85 6.27 -22.73
CA ALA A 92 4.36 5.68 -23.97
C ALA A 92 3.25 5.09 -24.87
N LEU A 93 2.18 4.54 -24.26
CA LEU A 93 1.07 3.93 -24.99
C LEU A 93 0.00 4.95 -25.43
N PHE A 94 -0.27 5.98 -24.63
CA PHE A 94 -1.40 6.88 -24.80
C PHE A 94 -0.99 8.36 -24.91
N GLY A 95 0.32 8.64 -25.00
CA GLY A 95 0.84 10.00 -24.87
C GLY A 95 0.64 10.56 -23.45
N SER A 96 0.88 11.86 -23.28
CA SER A 96 0.68 12.54 -21.98
C SER A 96 -0.81 12.70 -21.60
N ASN A 97 -1.63 11.68 -21.89
CA ASN A 97 -3.06 11.70 -21.61
C ASN A 97 -3.33 11.25 -20.16
N VAL A 98 -3.60 12.22 -19.29
CA VAL A 98 -3.88 12.01 -17.87
C VAL A 98 -5.14 11.15 -17.66
N PHE A 99 -6.18 11.32 -18.48
CA PHE A 99 -7.42 10.54 -18.37
C PHE A 99 -7.19 9.06 -18.69
N ALA A 100 -6.42 8.76 -19.75
CA ALA A 100 -6.05 7.38 -20.08
C ALA A 100 -5.27 6.72 -18.93
N THR A 101 -4.36 7.47 -18.30
CA THR A 101 -3.64 7.01 -17.09
C THR A 101 -4.59 6.72 -15.92
N ARG A 102 -5.61 7.56 -15.69
CA ARG A 102 -6.65 7.28 -14.68
C ARG A 102 -7.42 6.01 -14.99
N CYS A 103 -7.73 5.74 -16.25
CA CYS A 103 -8.39 4.51 -16.67
C CYS A 103 -7.50 3.27 -16.42
N LEU A 104 -6.19 3.36 -16.70
CA LEU A 104 -5.23 2.30 -16.38
C LEU A 104 -5.20 2.02 -14.87
N LEU A 105 -5.11 3.08 -14.06
CA LEU A 105 -5.11 2.96 -12.60
C LEU A 105 -6.45 2.38 -12.08
N ALA A 106 -7.58 2.72 -12.70
CA ALA A 106 -8.90 2.12 -12.42
C ALA A 106 -8.89 0.61 -12.67
N CYS A 107 -8.26 0.14 -13.75
CA CYS A 107 -8.07 -1.29 -14.01
C CYS A 107 -7.22 -1.97 -12.93
N ILE A 108 -6.09 -1.35 -12.51
CA ILE A 108 -5.24 -1.85 -11.42
C ILE A 108 -6.02 -1.92 -10.11
N GLY A 109 -6.82 -0.89 -9.77
CA GLY A 109 -7.66 -0.87 -8.59
C GLY A 109 -8.77 -1.94 -8.62
N THR A 110 -9.31 -2.23 -9.80
CA THR A 110 -10.26 -3.34 -9.99
C THR A 110 -9.58 -4.69 -9.80
N ALA A 111 -8.38 -4.86 -10.33
CA ALA A 111 -7.59 -6.07 -10.12
C ALA A 111 -7.22 -6.27 -8.63
N ALA A 112 -6.97 -5.20 -7.87
CA ALA A 112 -6.77 -5.28 -6.42
C ALA A 112 -8.01 -5.82 -5.68
N CYS A 113 -9.24 -5.49 -6.13
CA CYS A 113 -10.47 -6.09 -5.60
C CYS A 113 -10.50 -7.61 -5.87
N GLY A 114 -10.09 -8.05 -7.06
CA GLY A 114 -9.94 -9.46 -7.41
C GLY A 114 -8.91 -10.17 -6.54
N LEU A 115 -7.76 -9.54 -6.28
CA LEU A 115 -6.75 -10.09 -5.38
C LEU A 115 -7.25 -10.19 -3.93
N THR A 116 -8.09 -9.24 -3.49
CA THR A 116 -8.73 -9.33 -2.17
C THR A 116 -9.67 -10.53 -2.06
N TYR A 117 -10.45 -10.82 -3.12
CA TYR A 117 -11.20 -12.07 -3.22
C TYR A 117 -10.30 -13.29 -3.05
N TRP A 118 -9.19 -13.34 -3.81
CA TRP A 118 -8.26 -14.46 -3.75
C TRP A 118 -7.64 -14.64 -2.36
N LEU A 119 -7.25 -13.55 -1.71
CA LEU A 119 -6.71 -13.59 -0.35
C LEU A 119 -7.76 -14.13 0.64
N GLY A 120 -9.00 -13.65 0.56
CA GLY A 120 -10.10 -14.11 1.43
C GLY A 120 -10.44 -15.60 1.21
N ARG A 121 -10.43 -16.04 -0.05
CA ARG A 121 -10.64 -17.43 -0.43
C ARG A 121 -9.52 -18.34 0.10
N GLU A 122 -8.27 -17.93 0.00
CA GLU A 122 -7.12 -18.72 0.51
C GLU A 122 -7.11 -18.80 2.04
N LEU A 123 -7.47 -17.71 2.74
CA LEU A 123 -7.42 -17.66 4.20
C LEU A 123 -8.64 -18.28 4.89
N VAL A 124 -9.81 -18.23 4.25
CA VAL A 124 -11.09 -18.62 4.86
C VAL A 124 -11.92 -19.48 3.91
N ASP A 125 -12.59 -18.86 2.95
CA ASP A 125 -13.41 -19.50 1.92
C ASP A 125 -13.88 -18.51 0.83
N GLU A 126 -14.53 -19.06 -0.18
CA GLU A 126 -14.99 -18.34 -1.38
C GLU A 126 -16.03 -17.25 -1.05
N THR A 127 -16.95 -17.52 -0.14
CA THR A 127 -17.99 -16.55 0.28
C THR A 127 -17.37 -15.35 1.00
N THR A 128 -16.43 -15.60 1.90
CA THR A 128 -15.69 -14.55 2.61
C THR A 128 -14.87 -13.71 1.63
N GLY A 129 -14.21 -14.36 0.66
CA GLY A 129 -13.49 -13.67 -0.42
C GLY A 129 -14.42 -12.75 -1.23
N LEU A 130 -15.61 -13.23 -1.61
CA LEU A 130 -16.59 -12.45 -2.37
C LEU A 130 -17.09 -11.23 -1.58
N ILE A 131 -17.43 -11.39 -0.31
CA ILE A 131 -17.86 -10.28 0.56
C ILE A 131 -16.74 -9.23 0.67
N ALA A 132 -15.48 -9.65 0.84
CA ALA A 132 -14.33 -8.76 0.89
C ALA A 132 -14.13 -8.01 -0.44
N ALA A 133 -14.28 -8.70 -1.59
CA ALA A 133 -14.21 -8.07 -2.91
C ALA A 133 -15.34 -7.04 -3.14
N VAL A 134 -16.57 -7.34 -2.74
CA VAL A 134 -17.70 -6.40 -2.82
C VAL A 134 -17.42 -5.15 -1.99
N TYR A 135 -16.90 -5.33 -0.77
CA TYR A 135 -16.52 -4.18 0.06
C TYR A 135 -15.46 -3.31 -0.64
N THR A 136 -14.36 -3.89 -1.11
CA THR A 136 -13.27 -3.14 -1.76
C THR A 136 -13.69 -2.54 -3.11
N ALA A 137 -14.64 -3.16 -3.80
CA ALA A 137 -15.22 -2.64 -5.02
C ALA A 137 -16.02 -1.36 -4.79
N LEU A 138 -16.81 -1.31 -3.70
CA LEU A 138 -17.73 -0.23 -3.37
C LEU A 138 -17.16 0.80 -2.39
N SER A 139 -16.02 0.53 -1.77
CA SER A 139 -15.38 1.47 -0.83
C SER A 139 -15.06 2.80 -1.51
N PRO A 140 -15.62 3.93 -1.03
CA PRO A 140 -15.44 5.23 -1.69
C PRO A 140 -13.98 5.70 -1.66
N THR A 141 -13.24 5.41 -0.60
CA THR A 141 -11.82 5.74 -0.49
C THR A 141 -10.97 4.93 -1.46
N MET A 142 -11.18 3.60 -1.53
CA MET A 142 -10.43 2.73 -2.44
C MET A 142 -10.74 3.04 -3.90
N ALA A 143 -12.02 3.33 -4.21
CA ALA A 143 -12.42 3.70 -5.56
C ALA A 143 -11.86 5.07 -5.97
N LEU A 144 -11.90 6.08 -5.09
CA LEU A 144 -11.35 7.40 -5.36
C LEU A 144 -9.83 7.35 -5.55
N PHE A 145 -9.10 6.73 -4.63
CA PHE A 145 -7.64 6.65 -4.74
C PHE A 145 -7.15 5.84 -5.95
N SER A 146 -7.99 4.95 -6.49
CA SER A 146 -7.64 4.18 -7.70
C SER A 146 -7.71 4.99 -8.99
N VAL A 147 -8.15 6.25 -8.97
CA VAL A 147 -8.17 7.14 -10.14
C VAL A 147 -7.32 8.41 -9.93
N LEU A 148 -6.70 8.54 -8.76
CA LEU A 148 -5.71 9.59 -8.50
C LEU A 148 -4.33 9.14 -8.97
N ILE A 149 -3.50 10.09 -9.44
CA ILE A 149 -2.11 9.80 -9.83
C ILE A 149 -1.25 9.71 -8.57
N LEU A 150 -1.48 8.63 -7.82
CA LEU A 150 -0.82 8.35 -6.54
C LEU A 150 -0.50 6.86 -6.42
N SER A 151 0.54 6.54 -5.68
CA SER A 151 1.09 5.17 -5.62
C SER A 151 0.26 4.17 -4.81
N GLU A 152 -0.76 4.61 -4.05
CA GLU A 152 -1.50 3.79 -3.08
C GLU A 152 -2.18 2.58 -3.71
N THR A 153 -2.80 2.76 -4.87
CA THR A 153 -3.54 1.68 -5.56
C THR A 153 -2.59 0.63 -6.14
N LEU A 154 -1.52 1.06 -6.80
CA LEU A 154 -0.49 0.14 -7.29
C LEU A 154 0.19 -0.58 -6.12
N PHE A 155 0.42 0.13 -5.02
CA PHE A 155 0.99 -0.47 -3.81
C PHE A 155 0.03 -1.49 -3.19
N ALA A 156 -1.27 -1.20 -3.08
CA ALA A 156 -2.27 -2.17 -2.60
C ALA A 156 -2.29 -3.45 -3.46
N PHE A 157 -2.23 -3.30 -4.79
CA PHE A 157 -2.15 -4.42 -5.73
C PHE A 157 -0.90 -5.28 -5.50
N THR A 158 0.28 -4.68 -5.43
CA THR A 158 1.55 -5.41 -5.24
C THR A 158 1.68 -5.98 -3.82
N LEU A 159 1.17 -5.29 -2.81
CA LEU A 159 1.06 -5.76 -1.43
C LEU A 159 0.19 -7.04 -1.36
N LEU A 160 -0.99 -7.04 -2.00
CA LEU A 160 -1.87 -8.21 -2.02
C LEU A 160 -1.23 -9.40 -2.74
N LEU A 161 -0.55 -9.18 -3.87
CA LEU A 161 0.20 -10.23 -4.56
C LEU A 161 1.26 -10.85 -3.64
N SER A 162 2.02 -10.03 -2.92
CA SER A 162 3.03 -10.53 -1.98
C SER A 162 2.38 -11.30 -0.82
N LEU A 163 1.28 -10.81 -0.23
CA LEU A 163 0.57 -11.52 0.84
C LEU A 163 0.00 -12.87 0.39
N ILE A 164 -0.62 -12.94 -0.78
CA ILE A 164 -1.16 -14.19 -1.32
C ILE A 164 -0.04 -15.22 -1.51
N THR A 165 1.11 -14.81 -2.03
CA THR A 165 2.24 -15.73 -2.20
C THR A 165 2.86 -16.17 -0.89
N MET A 166 2.91 -15.28 0.12
CA MET A 166 3.32 -15.65 1.49
C MET A 166 2.34 -16.66 2.12
N VAL A 167 1.03 -16.43 2.00
CA VAL A 167 0.00 -17.37 2.49
C VAL A 167 0.19 -18.73 1.84
N ARG A 168 0.35 -18.79 0.52
CA ARG A 168 0.59 -20.05 -0.21
C ARG A 168 1.92 -20.73 0.10
N LEU A 169 2.91 -19.96 0.56
CA LEU A 169 4.19 -20.51 1.01
C LEU A 169 4.04 -21.27 2.32
N VAL A 170 3.33 -20.70 3.29
CA VAL A 170 3.21 -21.26 4.64
C VAL A 170 2.03 -22.24 4.81
N TRP A 171 1.12 -22.26 3.85
CA TRP A 171 -0.05 -23.15 3.80
C TRP A 171 0.07 -24.15 2.64
N PRO A 172 0.98 -25.12 2.71
CA PRO A 172 1.21 -26.03 1.60
C PRO A 172 0.02 -26.99 1.42
N ASN A 173 -0.65 -26.89 0.29
CA ASN A 173 -1.61 -27.90 -0.15
C ASN A 173 -0.84 -29.13 -0.67
N GLY A 174 -0.67 -30.14 0.16
CA GLY A 174 -0.09 -31.44 -0.21
C GLY A 174 1.43 -31.58 -0.06
N THR A 175 1.97 -32.74 -0.43
CA THR A 175 3.40 -33.11 -0.39
C THR A 175 4.20 -32.34 -1.45
N ASN A 176 4.56 -31.11 -1.18
CA ASN A 176 5.41 -30.35 -2.08
C ASN A 176 6.88 -30.72 -1.88
N ALA A 177 7.56 -31.11 -2.95
CA ALA A 177 9.01 -31.26 -2.94
C ALA A 177 9.69 -29.97 -2.46
N THR A 178 10.70 -30.07 -1.61
CA THR A 178 11.41 -28.95 -0.98
C THR A 178 11.80 -27.87 -2.02
N GLY A 179 12.25 -28.25 -3.20
CA GLY A 179 12.63 -27.31 -4.28
C GLY A 179 11.48 -26.42 -4.75
N ARG A 180 10.24 -26.93 -4.83
CA ARG A 180 9.08 -26.10 -5.21
C ARG A 180 8.74 -25.06 -4.14
N VAL A 181 8.91 -25.39 -2.86
CA VAL A 181 8.69 -24.42 -1.77
C VAL A 181 9.75 -23.35 -1.75
N MET A 182 11.03 -23.70 -2.01
CA MET A 182 12.11 -22.70 -2.13
C MET A 182 11.87 -21.75 -3.30
N GLY A 183 11.43 -22.26 -4.46
CA GLY A 183 11.03 -21.42 -5.60
C GLY A 183 9.89 -20.45 -5.25
N ARG A 184 8.87 -20.92 -4.52
CA ARG A 184 7.79 -20.05 -4.01
C ARG A 184 8.30 -18.99 -3.04
N ALA A 185 9.25 -19.33 -2.16
CA ALA A 185 9.87 -18.39 -1.24
C ALA A 185 10.64 -17.29 -1.99
N LEU A 186 11.39 -17.68 -3.03
CA LEU A 186 12.08 -16.74 -3.90
C LEU A 186 11.10 -15.78 -4.61
N VAL A 187 10.01 -16.30 -5.16
CA VAL A 187 8.97 -15.50 -5.82
C VAL A 187 8.28 -14.56 -4.83
N ALA A 188 7.94 -15.05 -3.62
CA ALA A 188 7.35 -14.21 -2.57
C ALA A 188 8.29 -13.05 -2.21
N GLY A 189 9.58 -13.32 -2.07
CA GLY A 189 10.61 -12.30 -1.87
C GLY A 189 10.70 -11.31 -3.02
N GLY A 190 10.71 -11.79 -4.26
CA GLY A 190 10.70 -10.94 -5.45
C GLY A 190 9.49 -9.99 -5.48
N LEU A 191 8.30 -10.47 -5.11
CA LEU A 191 7.10 -9.64 -5.02
C LEU A 191 7.13 -8.64 -3.85
N ILE A 192 7.77 -9.01 -2.73
CA ILE A 192 8.05 -8.03 -1.64
C ILE A 192 8.95 -6.91 -2.16
N GLY A 193 10.03 -7.24 -2.86
CA GLY A 193 10.94 -6.25 -3.42
C GLY A 193 10.28 -5.39 -4.49
N LEU A 194 9.47 -5.96 -5.39
CA LEU A 194 8.69 -5.18 -6.36
C LEU A 194 7.70 -4.22 -5.68
N ALA A 195 7.00 -4.66 -4.63
CA ALA A 195 6.12 -3.78 -3.85
C ALA A 195 6.92 -2.69 -3.09
N THR A 196 8.14 -3.00 -2.66
CA THR A 196 9.08 -2.01 -2.08
C THR A 196 9.49 -0.96 -3.10
N LEU A 197 9.68 -1.33 -4.37
CA LEU A 197 9.94 -0.38 -5.45
C LEU A 197 8.72 0.49 -5.81
N VAL A 198 7.54 0.20 -5.27
CA VAL A 198 6.36 1.09 -5.30
C VAL A 198 6.29 1.95 -4.03
N ARG A 199 6.54 1.34 -2.86
CA ARG A 199 6.60 2.03 -1.55
C ARG A 199 7.70 1.46 -0.65
N PRO A 200 8.72 2.27 -0.30
CA PRO A 200 9.88 1.83 0.48
C PRO A 200 9.55 1.19 1.83
N THR A 201 8.46 1.62 2.47
CA THR A 201 8.02 1.11 3.77
C THR A 201 7.75 -0.39 3.76
N TRP A 202 7.41 -0.97 2.59
CA TRP A 202 7.13 -2.40 2.48
C TRP A 202 8.35 -3.29 2.66
N LEU A 203 9.57 -2.77 2.45
CA LEU A 203 10.79 -3.54 2.71
C LEU A 203 10.79 -4.10 4.14
N TYR A 204 10.54 -3.25 5.11
CA TYR A 204 10.57 -3.65 6.53
C TYR A 204 9.29 -4.39 6.93
N VAL A 205 8.14 -3.87 6.56
CA VAL A 205 6.83 -4.42 6.92
C VAL A 205 6.59 -5.77 6.26
N GLY A 206 6.82 -5.88 4.95
CA GLY A 206 6.60 -7.10 4.18
C GLY A 206 7.54 -8.23 4.60
N VAL A 207 8.83 -7.92 4.78
CA VAL A 207 9.83 -8.89 5.27
C VAL A 207 9.48 -9.37 6.68
N LEU A 208 9.08 -8.48 7.59
CA LEU A 208 8.70 -8.86 8.96
C LEU A 208 7.44 -9.74 8.96
N ILE A 209 6.40 -9.38 8.21
CA ILE A 209 5.18 -10.21 8.07
C ILE A 209 5.54 -11.59 7.55
N ALA A 210 6.34 -11.67 6.49
CA ALA A 210 6.75 -12.95 5.90
C ALA A 210 7.59 -13.79 6.87
N ALA A 211 8.51 -13.18 7.60
CA ALA A 211 9.32 -13.86 8.62
C ALA A 211 8.41 -14.44 9.74
N VAL A 212 7.47 -13.65 10.25
CA VAL A 212 6.49 -14.11 11.26
C VAL A 212 5.64 -15.25 10.69
N MET A 213 5.14 -15.14 9.46
CA MET A 213 4.35 -16.20 8.84
C MET A 213 5.16 -17.49 8.64
N ILE A 214 6.42 -17.42 8.23
CA ILE A 214 7.32 -18.57 8.10
C ILE A 214 7.55 -19.22 9.47
N VAL A 215 7.75 -18.41 10.52
CA VAL A 215 7.94 -18.91 11.89
C VAL A 215 6.69 -19.63 12.41
N LEU A 216 5.50 -19.07 12.16
CA LEU A 216 4.22 -19.65 12.55
C LEU A 216 3.83 -20.87 11.68
N GLY A 217 4.34 -20.95 10.46
CA GLY A 217 4.08 -22.05 9.53
C GLY A 217 4.67 -23.38 9.99
N ALA A 218 4.23 -24.48 9.37
CA ALA A 218 4.76 -25.81 9.63
C ALA A 218 6.17 -25.99 9.06
N GLY A 219 6.93 -26.95 9.63
CA GLY A 219 8.25 -27.33 9.13
C GLY A 219 9.36 -27.23 10.18
N THR A 220 10.49 -27.88 9.87
CA THR A 220 11.67 -27.88 10.74
C THR A 220 12.36 -26.51 10.77
N ARG A 221 13.15 -26.23 11.81
CA ARG A 221 13.92 -24.98 11.90
C ARG A 221 14.81 -24.76 10.68
N ARG A 222 15.48 -25.81 10.19
CA ARG A 222 16.33 -25.73 8.98
C ARG A 222 15.53 -25.34 7.75
N PHE A 223 14.36 -25.93 7.56
CA PHE A 223 13.45 -25.61 6.46
C PHE A 223 13.00 -24.15 6.50
N LYS A 224 12.61 -23.65 7.68
CA LYS A 224 12.21 -22.23 7.88
C LYS A 224 13.35 -21.25 7.56
N ILE A 225 14.57 -21.58 8.00
CA ILE A 225 15.76 -20.77 7.69
C ILE A 225 16.00 -20.72 6.17
N LEU A 226 15.90 -21.85 5.47
CA LEU A 226 16.05 -21.91 4.02
C LEU A 226 14.97 -21.11 3.29
N CYS A 227 13.70 -21.22 3.73
CA CYS A 227 12.61 -20.40 3.19
C CYS A 227 12.89 -18.90 3.37
N LEU A 228 13.33 -18.47 4.55
CA LEU A 228 13.68 -17.08 4.83
C LEU A 228 14.85 -16.63 3.97
N ALA A 229 15.91 -17.44 3.84
CA ALA A 229 17.06 -17.12 3.00
C ALA A 229 16.68 -16.97 1.52
N CYS A 230 15.89 -17.91 0.96
CA CYS A 230 15.39 -17.80 -0.42
C CYS A 230 14.49 -16.57 -0.62
N MET A 231 13.66 -16.25 0.35
CA MET A 231 12.82 -15.06 0.30
C MET A 231 13.67 -13.78 0.32
N LEU A 232 14.65 -13.67 1.21
CA LEU A 232 15.56 -12.51 1.26
C LEU A 232 16.41 -12.40 -0.02
N LEU A 233 16.81 -13.51 -0.60
CA LEU A 233 17.45 -13.53 -1.92
C LEU A 233 16.52 -12.96 -3.00
N GLY A 234 15.25 -13.36 -3.01
CA GLY A 234 14.25 -12.82 -3.93
C GLY A 234 14.06 -11.31 -3.79
N VAL A 235 13.99 -10.79 -2.54
CA VAL A 235 13.96 -9.34 -2.26
C VAL A 235 15.23 -8.67 -2.85
N GLY A 236 16.41 -9.22 -2.55
CA GLY A 236 17.68 -8.68 -3.02
C GLY A 236 17.74 -8.63 -4.55
N LEU A 237 17.39 -9.71 -5.24
CA LEU A 237 17.42 -9.80 -6.71
C LEU A 237 16.48 -8.78 -7.38
N SER A 238 15.27 -8.58 -6.86
CA SER A 238 14.32 -7.63 -7.42
C SER A 238 14.70 -6.17 -7.17
N MET A 239 15.38 -5.88 -6.06
CA MET A 239 15.82 -4.54 -5.71
C MET A 239 17.22 -4.19 -6.24
N ALA A 240 18.03 -5.20 -6.62
CA ALA A 240 19.42 -5.02 -7.03
C ALA A 240 19.60 -3.99 -8.17
N PRO A 241 18.82 -4.00 -9.27
CA PRO A 241 19.00 -3.02 -10.33
C PRO A 241 18.86 -1.58 -9.83
N TRP A 242 17.88 -1.32 -8.96
CA TRP A 242 17.64 0.00 -8.36
C TRP A 242 18.75 0.38 -7.38
N ALA A 243 19.17 -0.53 -6.52
CA ALA A 243 20.25 -0.31 -5.56
C ALA A 243 21.60 -0.04 -6.26
N VAL A 244 21.92 -0.78 -7.34
CA VAL A 244 23.11 -0.55 -8.15
C VAL A 244 23.07 0.82 -8.81
N ARG A 245 21.96 1.18 -9.47
CA ARG A 245 21.77 2.51 -10.06
C ARG A 245 21.97 3.62 -9.02
N ASN A 246 21.33 3.52 -7.86
CA ASN A 246 21.45 4.52 -6.81
C ASN A 246 22.90 4.64 -6.32
N SER A 247 23.59 3.51 -6.15
CA SER A 247 24.98 3.51 -5.69
C SER A 247 25.91 4.17 -6.70
N LEU A 248 25.68 3.98 -7.99
CA LEU A 248 26.46 4.62 -9.06
C LEU A 248 26.24 6.13 -9.10
N VAL A 249 24.98 6.59 -8.86
CA VAL A 249 24.64 8.01 -8.91
C VAL A 249 25.11 8.75 -7.66
N THR A 250 25.00 8.13 -6.49
CA THR A 250 25.24 8.81 -5.20
C THR A 250 26.63 8.55 -4.61
N GLY A 251 27.34 7.54 -5.12
CA GLY A 251 28.59 7.04 -4.50
C GLY A 251 28.37 6.28 -3.18
N HIS A 252 27.11 6.05 -2.78
CA HIS A 252 26.74 5.40 -1.53
C HIS A 252 25.75 4.25 -1.75
N LEU A 253 25.81 3.21 -0.92
CA LEU A 253 24.86 2.10 -1.00
C LEU A 253 23.45 2.55 -0.52
N VAL A 254 22.53 2.73 -1.48
CA VAL A 254 21.16 3.18 -1.22
C VAL A 254 20.17 2.17 -1.81
N PHE A 255 19.46 1.46 -0.95
CA PHE A 255 18.51 0.41 -1.38
C PHE A 255 17.17 0.97 -1.87
N THR A 256 16.70 2.08 -1.32
CA THR A 256 15.37 2.64 -1.61
C THR A 256 15.44 4.10 -2.06
N THR A 257 15.33 5.04 -1.14
CA THR A 257 15.33 6.50 -1.41
C THR A 257 16.20 7.25 -0.41
N LEU A 258 16.57 8.47 -0.75
CA LEU A 258 17.21 9.46 0.12
C LEU A 258 16.20 10.53 0.55
N TRP A 259 15.03 10.09 1.01
CA TRP A 259 13.93 10.95 1.50
C TRP A 259 13.43 10.50 2.88
N ALA A 260 14.06 9.52 3.49
CA ALA A 260 13.68 9.04 4.81
C ALA A 260 13.98 10.09 5.89
N GLY A 261 15.11 10.77 5.79
CA GLY A 261 15.52 11.84 6.69
C GLY A 261 14.58 13.04 6.68
N PRO A 262 14.32 13.66 5.53
CA PRO A 262 13.30 14.73 5.43
C PRO A 262 11.93 14.30 5.95
N SER A 263 11.45 13.09 5.60
CA SER A 263 10.16 12.58 6.09
C SER A 263 10.15 12.33 7.60
N LEU A 264 11.26 11.90 8.18
CA LEU A 264 11.40 11.74 9.63
C LEU A 264 11.39 13.09 10.32
N TYR A 265 12.10 14.08 9.76
CA TYR A 265 12.15 15.44 10.31
C TYR A 265 10.79 16.15 10.17
N ASP A 266 10.03 15.91 9.09
CA ASP A 266 8.65 16.36 8.95
C ASP A 266 7.78 15.89 10.14
N GLY A 267 7.98 14.66 10.56
CA GLY A 267 7.31 14.11 11.74
C GLY A 267 7.90 14.54 13.10
N LEU A 268 9.17 14.90 13.18
CA LEU A 268 9.94 15.11 14.42
C LEU A 268 10.78 16.38 14.33
N ASN A 269 10.12 17.55 14.38
CA ASN A 269 10.74 18.86 14.41
C ASN A 269 9.99 19.77 15.39
N PRO A 270 10.55 20.95 15.78
CA PRO A 270 9.91 21.87 16.70
C PRO A 270 8.53 22.37 16.26
N GLN A 271 8.30 22.55 14.95
CA GLN A 271 7.05 23.05 14.38
C GLN A 271 6.06 21.93 14.04
N ALA A 272 6.46 20.66 14.16
CA ALA A 272 5.61 19.52 13.80
C ALA A 272 4.26 19.54 14.55
N THR A 273 3.19 19.26 13.81
CA THR A 273 1.80 19.20 14.33
C THR A 273 1.19 17.81 14.25
N GLY A 274 1.87 16.88 13.57
CA GLY A 274 1.40 15.56 13.20
C GLY A 274 0.83 15.51 11.76
N ASP A 275 0.65 16.67 11.11
CA ASP A 275 0.44 16.82 9.67
C ASP A 275 1.77 17.05 8.95
N SER A 276 1.77 16.89 7.61
CA SER A 276 2.95 17.17 6.80
C SER A 276 3.12 18.67 6.57
N ASP A 277 4.32 19.17 6.81
CA ASP A 277 4.75 20.53 6.47
C ASP A 277 6.22 20.52 6.04
N MET A 278 6.45 20.40 4.75
CA MET A 278 7.79 20.29 4.17
C MET A 278 8.43 21.65 3.82
N ARG A 279 7.86 22.79 4.27
CA ARG A 279 8.39 24.13 3.98
C ARG A 279 9.82 24.34 4.49
N PHE A 280 10.24 23.57 5.51
CA PHE A 280 11.61 23.61 5.99
C PHE A 280 12.63 23.21 4.90
N VAL A 281 12.25 22.40 3.92
CA VAL A 281 13.14 22.00 2.81
C VAL A 281 13.52 23.22 1.96
N GLU A 282 12.56 24.12 1.73
CA GLU A 282 12.78 25.38 0.98
C GLU A 282 13.48 26.43 1.84
N THR A 283 13.14 26.50 3.14
CA THR A 283 13.71 27.49 4.08
C THR A 283 15.18 27.19 4.39
N ASP A 284 15.53 25.92 4.62
CA ASP A 284 16.88 25.52 5.01
C ASP A 284 17.85 25.49 3.83
N ARG A 285 17.34 25.32 2.59
CA ARG A 285 18.14 25.27 1.35
C ARG A 285 19.31 24.29 1.38
N LEU A 286 19.17 23.18 2.10
CA LEU A 286 20.28 22.23 2.27
C LEU A 286 20.69 21.59 0.93
N PHE A 287 19.76 21.37 0.00
CA PHE A 287 20.04 20.81 -1.32
C PHE A 287 20.91 21.71 -2.21
N GLU A 288 21.02 23.03 -1.92
CA GLU A 288 21.93 23.94 -2.61
C GLU A 288 23.39 23.80 -2.13
N GLN A 289 23.62 23.19 -0.95
CA GLN A 289 24.91 23.17 -0.28
C GLN A 289 25.46 21.75 -0.08
N LEU A 290 24.58 20.76 0.00
CA LEU A 290 24.89 19.37 0.36
C LEU A 290 24.38 18.42 -0.71
N SER A 291 25.05 17.28 -0.87
CA SER A 291 24.54 16.18 -1.67
C SER A 291 23.24 15.61 -1.12
N GLU A 292 22.46 14.96 -1.97
CA GLU A 292 21.18 14.30 -1.58
C GLU A 292 21.37 13.33 -0.39
N TYR A 293 22.50 12.60 -0.37
CA TYR A 293 22.86 11.71 0.73
C TYR A 293 23.13 12.45 2.04
N GLU A 294 23.85 13.54 1.99
CA GLU A 294 24.17 14.35 3.17
C GLU A 294 22.93 15.04 3.72
N VAL A 295 22.03 15.52 2.84
CA VAL A 295 20.73 16.11 3.24
C VAL A 295 19.89 15.08 4.00
N ASP A 296 19.76 13.84 3.48
CA ASP A 296 19.00 12.78 4.15
C ASP A 296 19.60 12.49 5.56
N ARG A 297 20.92 12.43 5.66
CA ARG A 297 21.62 12.20 6.92
C ARG A 297 21.45 13.38 7.90
N GLU A 298 21.53 14.61 7.42
CA GLU A 298 21.39 15.82 8.24
C GLU A 298 19.98 15.93 8.84
N TYR A 299 18.92 15.76 8.02
CA TYR A 299 17.55 15.77 8.52
C TYR A 299 17.27 14.60 9.47
N SER A 300 17.80 13.41 9.20
CA SER A 300 17.72 12.29 10.13
C SER A 300 18.36 12.63 11.48
N ARG A 301 19.55 13.23 11.46
CA ARG A 301 20.27 13.65 12.67
C ARG A 301 19.50 14.70 13.47
N ARG A 302 18.91 15.70 12.78
CA ARG A 302 18.10 16.75 13.42
C ARG A 302 16.84 16.16 14.07
N ALA A 303 16.16 15.25 13.39
CA ALA A 303 14.96 14.56 13.88
C ALA A 303 15.26 13.77 15.17
N TRP A 304 16.34 12.97 15.17
CA TRP A 304 16.70 12.17 16.33
C TRP A 304 17.21 13.03 17.49
N ARG A 305 17.91 14.13 17.23
CA ARG A 305 18.31 15.10 18.26
C ARG A 305 17.07 15.71 18.91
N PHE A 306 16.13 16.21 18.10
CA PHE A 306 14.88 16.76 18.61
C PHE A 306 14.13 15.74 19.47
N ALA A 307 14.07 14.48 19.03
CA ALA A 307 13.39 13.41 19.76
C ALA A 307 14.06 13.13 21.12
N ALA A 308 15.39 13.12 21.18
CA ALA A 308 16.14 12.90 22.43
C ALA A 308 15.98 14.06 23.41
N GLU A 309 15.96 15.29 22.91
CA GLU A 309 15.85 16.52 23.74
C GLU A 309 14.40 16.77 24.20
N ASN A 310 13.39 16.25 23.47
CA ASN A 310 11.97 16.58 23.70
C ASN A 310 11.06 15.35 23.78
N PRO A 311 11.30 14.35 24.67
CA PRO A 311 10.57 13.09 24.69
C PRO A 311 9.06 13.28 24.95
N GLY A 312 8.65 14.22 25.78
CA GLY A 312 7.24 14.52 26.03
C GLY A 312 6.51 15.05 24.77
N ARG A 313 7.21 15.90 23.98
CA ARG A 313 6.67 16.39 22.72
C ARG A 313 6.53 15.27 21.67
N VAL A 314 7.50 14.35 21.63
CA VAL A 314 7.45 13.17 20.75
C VAL A 314 6.24 12.28 21.06
N LEU A 315 5.96 12.02 22.33
CA LEU A 315 4.77 11.25 22.74
C LEU A 315 3.47 11.95 22.33
N TRP A 316 3.40 13.26 22.52
CA TRP A 316 2.24 14.04 22.06
C TRP A 316 2.08 14.00 20.52
N LEU A 317 3.18 14.15 19.76
CA LEU A 317 3.19 14.04 18.31
C LEU A 317 2.76 12.63 17.85
N ALA A 318 3.26 11.58 18.49
CA ALA A 318 2.89 10.21 18.23
C ALA A 318 1.37 10.02 18.40
N TRP A 319 0.78 10.54 19.49
CA TRP A 319 -0.66 10.53 19.70
C TRP A 319 -1.42 11.26 18.60
N LYS A 320 -0.98 12.47 18.22
CA LYS A 320 -1.62 13.26 17.13
C LYS A 320 -1.57 12.53 15.79
N LYS A 321 -0.43 11.90 15.47
CA LYS A 321 -0.27 11.08 14.25
C LYS A 321 -1.18 9.87 14.26
N GLN A 322 -1.34 9.19 15.41
CA GLN A 322 -2.28 8.07 15.54
C GLN A 322 -3.74 8.53 15.38
N GLN A 323 -4.14 9.67 15.95
CA GLN A 323 -5.47 10.23 15.70
C GLN A 323 -5.75 10.42 14.20
N ARG A 324 -4.74 10.90 13.44
CA ARG A 324 -4.84 11.10 11.99
C ARG A 324 -4.83 9.76 11.22
N TYR A 325 -4.00 8.81 11.63
CA TYR A 325 -3.93 7.49 11.00
C TYR A 325 -5.23 6.70 11.18
N TRP A 326 -5.82 6.73 12.37
CA TRP A 326 -7.08 6.05 12.69
C TRP A 326 -8.32 6.89 12.40
N SER A 327 -8.18 8.08 11.78
CA SER A 327 -9.32 8.90 11.41
C SER A 327 -10.31 8.12 10.54
N LEU A 328 -11.60 8.34 10.81
CA LEU A 328 -12.70 7.76 10.03
C LEU A 328 -13.06 8.62 8.81
N VAL A 329 -12.46 9.81 8.69
CA VAL A 329 -12.67 10.75 7.60
C VAL A 329 -11.34 11.23 7.02
N PRO A 330 -11.31 11.67 5.74
CA PRO A 330 -10.09 12.19 5.13
C PRO A 330 -9.56 13.43 5.87
N ASN A 331 -8.23 13.49 6.02
CA ASN A 331 -7.55 14.56 6.76
C ASN A 331 -7.10 15.73 5.85
N ALA A 332 -7.03 15.52 4.53
CA ALA A 332 -6.53 16.50 3.59
C ALA A 332 -7.60 17.55 3.25
N ASP A 333 -7.19 18.81 3.11
CA ASP A 333 -8.06 19.97 2.88
C ASP A 333 -8.92 19.84 1.62
N GLN A 334 -8.40 19.17 0.58
CA GLN A 334 -9.11 18.91 -0.67
C GLN A 334 -10.36 18.03 -0.51
N PHE A 335 -10.48 17.34 0.63
CA PHE A 335 -11.56 16.40 0.94
C PHE A 335 -12.42 16.85 2.13
N ARG A 336 -12.44 18.17 2.45
CA ARG A 336 -13.25 18.74 3.55
C ARG A 336 -14.75 18.84 3.25
N ASP A 337 -15.20 18.46 2.04
CA ASP A 337 -16.64 18.40 1.75
C ASP A 337 -17.35 17.47 2.73
N VAL A 338 -18.35 17.99 3.44
CA VAL A 338 -19.09 17.27 4.49
C VAL A 338 -19.77 16.02 3.94
N ARG A 339 -20.28 16.06 2.71
CA ARG A 339 -20.95 14.91 2.07
C ARG A 339 -19.94 13.78 1.85
N LEU A 340 -18.75 14.12 1.35
CA LEU A 340 -17.67 13.14 1.17
C LEU A 340 -17.23 12.55 2.51
N GLN A 341 -17.09 13.39 3.54
CA GLN A 341 -16.72 12.93 4.88
C GLN A 341 -17.75 11.95 5.46
N VAL A 342 -19.06 12.26 5.33
CA VAL A 342 -20.13 11.35 5.77
C VAL A 342 -20.09 10.03 5.02
N VAL A 343 -19.91 10.05 3.68
CA VAL A 343 -19.82 8.82 2.87
C VAL A 343 -18.64 7.97 3.29
N VAL A 344 -17.47 8.58 3.51
CA VAL A 344 -16.27 7.86 3.95
C VAL A 344 -16.44 7.32 5.36
N PHE A 345 -17.00 8.11 6.30
CA PHE A 345 -17.30 7.67 7.66
C PHE A 345 -18.21 6.43 7.67
N LEU A 346 -19.31 6.47 6.91
CA LEU A 346 -20.27 5.36 6.79
C LEU A 346 -19.66 4.09 6.16
N ALA A 347 -18.58 4.22 5.39
CA ALA A 347 -17.86 3.08 4.85
C ALA A 347 -16.79 2.55 5.81
N VAL A 348 -15.99 3.44 6.40
CA VAL A 348 -14.82 3.06 7.22
C VAL A 348 -15.23 2.53 8.60
N LEU A 349 -16.24 3.13 9.23
CA LEU A 349 -16.70 2.69 10.55
C LEU A 349 -17.17 1.22 10.56
N PRO A 350 -18.05 0.76 9.65
CA PRO A 350 -18.42 -0.65 9.57
C PRO A 350 -17.23 -1.57 9.24
N LEU A 351 -16.32 -1.13 8.35
CA LEU A 351 -15.11 -1.91 8.06
C LEU A 351 -14.35 -2.23 9.33
N LEU A 352 -14.01 -1.21 10.12
CA LEU A 352 -13.23 -1.39 11.34
C LEU A 352 -14.01 -2.19 12.39
N GLY A 353 -15.31 -1.91 12.57
CA GLY A 353 -16.15 -2.64 13.53
C GLY A 353 -16.27 -4.12 13.20
N PHE A 354 -16.56 -4.46 11.94
CA PHE A 354 -16.63 -5.87 11.51
C PHE A 354 -15.26 -6.53 11.44
N ALA A 355 -14.19 -5.79 11.16
CA ALA A 355 -12.83 -6.34 11.20
C ALA A 355 -12.41 -6.70 12.64
N ILE A 356 -12.74 -5.89 13.64
CA ILE A 356 -12.51 -6.21 15.06
C ILE A 356 -13.29 -7.46 15.44
N TYR A 357 -14.58 -7.55 15.07
CA TYR A 357 -15.38 -8.75 15.33
C TYR A 357 -14.83 -9.98 14.60
N GLY A 358 -14.43 -9.85 13.34
CA GLY A 358 -13.79 -10.92 12.56
C GLY A 358 -12.44 -11.36 13.15
N ALA A 359 -11.64 -10.42 13.66
CA ALA A 359 -10.40 -10.71 14.36
C ALA A 359 -10.63 -11.51 15.63
N TRP A 360 -11.64 -11.14 16.43
CA TRP A 360 -12.05 -11.90 17.62
C TRP A 360 -12.49 -13.32 17.25
N LEU A 361 -13.26 -13.51 16.19
CA LEU A 361 -13.65 -14.83 15.69
C LEU A 361 -12.45 -15.66 15.18
N SER A 362 -11.42 -14.97 14.71
CA SER A 362 -10.21 -15.58 14.14
C SER A 362 -9.04 -15.67 15.12
N GLN A 363 -9.24 -15.42 16.42
CA GLN A 363 -8.16 -15.35 17.43
C GLN A 363 -7.27 -16.60 17.50
N HIS A 364 -7.79 -17.77 17.16
CA HIS A 364 -7.05 -19.03 17.11
C HIS A 364 -6.41 -19.33 15.74
N LYS A 365 -6.45 -18.38 14.80
CA LYS A 365 -5.88 -18.48 13.45
C LYS A 365 -4.78 -17.43 13.24
N PRO A 366 -3.60 -17.59 13.86
CA PRO A 366 -2.56 -16.55 13.89
C PRO A 366 -2.08 -16.17 12.48
N LEU A 367 -1.99 -17.10 11.55
CA LEU A 367 -1.60 -16.82 10.16
C LEU A 367 -2.62 -15.89 9.46
N THR A 368 -3.92 -16.13 9.67
CA THR A 368 -4.98 -15.27 9.14
C THR A 368 -4.88 -13.87 9.71
N LEU A 369 -4.68 -13.74 11.04
CA LEU A 369 -4.52 -12.46 11.70
C LEU A 369 -3.29 -11.70 11.17
N VAL A 370 -2.13 -12.36 11.09
CA VAL A 370 -0.90 -11.72 10.58
C VAL A 370 -1.07 -11.27 9.13
N ALA A 371 -1.66 -12.10 8.26
CA ALA A 371 -1.86 -11.76 6.86
C ALA A 371 -2.83 -10.59 6.66
N THR A 372 -3.82 -10.40 7.55
CA THR A 372 -4.88 -9.41 7.38
C THR A 372 -4.68 -8.14 8.19
N THR A 373 -4.07 -8.20 9.38
CA THR A 373 -3.84 -7.04 10.27
C THR A 373 -2.39 -6.59 10.32
N GLY A 374 -1.44 -7.46 9.92
CA GLY A 374 -0.01 -7.18 10.08
C GLY A 374 0.42 -5.87 9.41
N ALA A 375 0.02 -5.65 8.17
CA ALA A 375 0.34 -4.40 7.46
C ALA A 375 -0.27 -3.18 8.17
N LEU A 376 -1.54 -3.26 8.58
CA LEU A 376 -2.25 -2.18 9.27
C LEU A 376 -1.54 -1.75 10.56
N LEU A 377 -1.20 -2.73 11.41
CA LEU A 377 -0.59 -2.46 12.72
C LEU A 377 0.87 -2.01 12.60
N LEU A 378 1.63 -2.60 11.68
CA LEU A 378 3.03 -2.21 11.47
C LEU A 378 3.12 -0.82 10.82
N PHE A 379 2.23 -0.47 9.90
CA PHE A 379 2.15 0.92 9.39
C PHE A 379 1.74 1.88 10.51
N ALA A 380 0.77 1.53 11.37
CA ALA A 380 0.44 2.35 12.53
C ALA A 380 1.68 2.58 13.42
N GLY A 381 2.49 1.54 13.66
CA GLY A 381 3.76 1.64 14.39
C GLY A 381 4.77 2.59 13.73
N LEU A 382 4.97 2.50 12.40
CA LEU A 382 5.86 3.41 11.66
C LEU A 382 5.37 4.86 11.74
N HIS A 383 4.07 5.08 11.68
CA HIS A 383 3.47 6.41 11.79
C HIS A 383 3.39 6.96 13.23
N LEU A 384 4.04 6.35 14.21
CA LEU A 384 4.42 7.00 15.46
C LEU A 384 5.56 8.00 15.23
N LEU A 385 6.45 7.72 14.30
CA LEU A 385 7.61 8.55 13.96
C LEU A 385 7.33 9.46 12.77
N PHE A 386 6.80 8.90 11.68
CA PHE A 386 6.45 9.62 10.45
C PHE A 386 5.06 10.24 10.55
N VAL A 387 4.75 11.16 9.66
CA VAL A 387 3.45 11.82 9.59
C VAL A 387 2.31 10.82 9.40
N GLY A 388 1.22 10.98 10.14
CA GLY A 388 0.04 10.12 10.10
C GLY A 388 -1.06 10.64 9.17
N SER A 389 -1.65 9.76 8.36
CA SER A 389 -2.83 10.07 7.53
C SER A 389 -3.62 8.80 7.21
N LEU A 390 -4.93 8.92 7.01
CA LEU A 390 -5.80 7.88 6.48
C LEU A 390 -5.23 7.31 5.16
N ARG A 391 -4.63 8.16 4.32
CA ARG A 391 -3.99 7.78 3.05
C ARG A 391 -2.98 6.63 3.22
N TYR A 392 -2.18 6.65 4.29
CA TYR A 392 -1.15 5.65 4.52
C TYR A 392 -1.70 4.31 5.05
N ARG A 393 -2.91 4.32 5.61
CA ARG A 393 -3.62 3.13 6.05
C ARG A 393 -4.30 2.40 4.89
N LEU A 394 -4.72 3.13 3.85
CA LEU A 394 -5.59 2.64 2.78
C LEU A 394 -5.12 1.33 2.12
N PRO A 395 -3.85 1.11 1.77
CA PRO A 395 -3.40 -0.16 1.19
C PRO A 395 -3.59 -1.36 2.13
N ALA A 396 -3.48 -1.13 3.45
CA ALA A 396 -3.68 -2.18 4.46
C ALA A 396 -5.17 -2.46 4.76
N GLU A 397 -6.09 -1.62 4.33
CA GLU A 397 -7.53 -1.87 4.46
C GLU A 397 -8.02 -2.97 3.49
N TYR A 398 -7.31 -3.21 2.37
CA TYR A 398 -7.64 -4.31 1.45
C TYR A 398 -7.54 -5.68 2.15
N PRO A 399 -6.42 -6.11 2.72
CA PRO A 399 -6.38 -7.37 3.46
C PRO A 399 -7.26 -7.34 4.72
N LEU A 400 -7.44 -6.19 5.38
CA LEU A 400 -8.32 -6.04 6.53
C LEU A 400 -9.78 -6.35 6.20
N SER A 401 -10.23 -6.04 4.97
CA SER A 401 -11.60 -6.32 4.51
C SER A 401 -11.96 -7.81 4.56
N VAL A 402 -10.97 -8.71 4.53
CA VAL A 402 -11.19 -10.15 4.70
C VAL A 402 -11.70 -10.45 6.11
N LEU A 403 -11.13 -9.82 7.16
CA LEU A 403 -11.65 -9.98 8.53
C LEU A 403 -13.04 -9.34 8.69
N ALA A 404 -13.26 -8.17 8.08
CA ALA A 404 -14.59 -7.57 8.07
C ALA A 404 -15.62 -8.51 7.42
N ALA A 405 -15.26 -9.18 6.33
CA ALA A 405 -16.11 -10.17 5.67
C ALA A 405 -16.41 -11.38 6.57
N VAL A 406 -15.43 -11.87 7.35
CA VAL A 406 -15.66 -12.92 8.38
C VAL A 406 -16.70 -12.45 9.38
N GLY A 407 -16.57 -11.22 9.89
CA GLY A 407 -17.51 -10.64 10.86
C GLY A 407 -18.94 -10.50 10.31
N VAL A 408 -19.07 -9.94 9.11
CA VAL A 408 -20.35 -9.78 8.40
C VAL A 408 -21.02 -11.13 8.17
N ARG A 409 -20.29 -12.10 7.63
CA ARG A 409 -20.80 -13.45 7.36
C ARG A 409 -21.32 -14.12 8.64
N GLN A 410 -20.57 -14.04 9.72
CA GLN A 410 -20.99 -14.65 11.00
C GLN A 410 -22.24 -14.01 11.58
N LEU A 411 -22.36 -12.66 11.47
CA LEU A 411 -23.59 -11.97 11.88
C LEU A 411 -24.78 -12.46 11.08
N PHE A 412 -24.65 -12.55 9.76
CA PHE A 412 -25.70 -13.02 8.87
C PHE A 412 -26.16 -14.46 9.19
N LEU A 413 -25.19 -15.36 9.49
CA LEU A 413 -25.50 -16.73 9.88
C LEU A 413 -26.22 -16.81 11.23
N ARG A 414 -25.90 -15.92 12.20
CA ARG A 414 -26.62 -15.83 13.48
C ARG A 414 -28.06 -15.36 13.30
N LEU A 415 -28.25 -14.32 12.47
CA LEU A 415 -29.60 -13.79 12.20
C LEU A 415 -30.49 -14.85 11.51
N LYS A 416 -29.96 -15.60 10.55
CA LYS A 416 -30.68 -16.71 9.89
C LYS A 416 -31.08 -17.86 10.85
N ARG A 417 -30.34 -18.07 11.94
CA ARG A 417 -30.68 -19.10 12.93
C ARG A 417 -31.66 -18.63 13.98
N ALA A 418 -31.82 -17.32 14.11
CA ALA A 418 -32.74 -16.68 15.06
C ALA A 418 -34.12 -16.38 14.43
N ALA A 419 -34.19 -16.34 13.09
CA ALA A 419 -35.41 -16.25 12.31
C ALA A 419 -35.96 -17.66 11.94
#